data_f9135de306f181600cb449b56935dd77
#
_entry.id   f9135de306f181600cb449b56935dd77
#
_cell.length_a   1.000
_cell.length_b   1.000
_cell.length_c   1.000
_cell.angle_alpha   90.00
_cell.angle_beta   90.00
_cell.angle_gamma   90.00
#
_symmetry.space_group_name_H-M   'P 1'
#
loop_
_entity.id
_entity.type
_entity.pdbx_description
1 polymer ?
#
loop_
_entity_poly.entity_id
_entity_poly.type
_entity_poly.pdbx_seq_one_letter_code
_entity_poly.pdbx_strand_id
1 'polypeptide(L)'
;RLTDYISIAQIYLKDNVLLNKPLLKSHIKSRIVGHWGTCPGINYIYGSMNAIICKNDLNVLSVIGPGHGYPAVQANLFVEGSLGEFDNNYKINKKGFENLIKHFSWPYRFPSHVNPKTPGAILEGGELGYSLSTSFGSILDNPKLITMCIVGDGEAETGPLSAAWQSIKFINPKKDGAVLPIVHINGYKISNPTLFSSMSNDELKNYFSGLHYDPIIVEPEEKDESLFNAINSALIQIKQIQKTYSDGDKPKWPVLLLRTPKGWGGIKELNKIPVENSYKSHGVPINPNNSSQEFNA
;
A
#
# COMPACT_ATOMS: atom_id res chain seq x y z
N ARG A 1 5.64 -4.18 11.77
CA ARG A 1 5.74 -3.21 12.91
C ARG A 1 6.85 -2.18 12.72
N LEU A 2 8.07 -2.56 12.28
CA LEU A 2 9.16 -1.60 12.04
C LEU A 2 8.76 -0.55 10.99
N THR A 3 8.21 -0.97 9.88
CA THR A 3 7.74 -0.08 8.80
C THR A 3 6.58 0.82 9.25
N ASP A 4 5.71 0.34 10.14
CA ASP A 4 4.66 1.18 10.74
C ASP A 4 5.26 2.29 11.61
N TYR A 5 6.26 1.94 12.44
CA TYR A 5 6.99 2.93 13.22
C TYR A 5 7.68 3.97 12.32
N ILE A 6 8.39 3.52 11.28
CA ILE A 6 9.07 4.42 10.34
C ILE A 6 8.05 5.32 9.64
N SER A 7 6.91 4.79 9.24
CA SER A 7 5.85 5.55 8.58
C SER A 7 5.31 6.68 9.48
N ILE A 8 5.01 6.34 10.74
CA ILE A 8 4.48 7.34 11.68
C ILE A 8 5.56 8.35 12.10
N ALA A 9 6.81 7.89 12.30
CA ALA A 9 7.92 8.76 12.60
C ALA A 9 8.18 9.81 11.51
N GLN A 10 8.07 9.43 10.23
CA GLN A 10 8.16 10.35 9.09
C GLN A 10 7.10 11.46 9.16
N ILE A 11 5.91 11.15 9.63
CA ILE A 11 4.83 12.13 9.75
C ILE A 11 5.10 13.10 10.90
N TYR A 12 5.54 12.60 12.05
CA TYR A 12 5.56 13.36 13.30
C TYR A 12 6.91 13.87 13.75
N LEU A 13 8.00 13.09 13.58
CA LEU A 13 9.27 13.39 14.27
C LEU A 13 10.23 14.21 13.43
N LYS A 14 10.94 15.13 14.09
CA LYS A 14 12.11 15.86 13.55
C LYS A 14 13.39 15.56 14.32
N ASP A 15 13.28 14.99 15.52
CA ASP A 15 14.41 14.65 16.38
C ASP A 15 14.07 13.44 17.26
N ASN A 16 15.07 12.89 18.00
CA ASN A 16 14.92 11.71 18.86
C ASN A 16 14.26 10.52 18.13
N VAL A 17 14.58 10.35 16.84
CA VAL A 17 13.90 9.40 15.92
C VAL A 17 14.03 7.93 16.34
N LEU A 18 14.96 7.58 17.22
CA LEU A 18 15.12 6.24 17.78
C LEU A 18 14.48 6.11 19.17
N LEU A 19 13.81 7.14 19.67
CA LEU A 19 13.19 7.22 21.00
C LEU A 19 14.14 6.80 22.13
N ASN A 20 15.42 7.15 22.01
CA ASN A 20 16.44 6.87 23.03
C ASN A 20 16.28 7.71 24.31
N LYS A 21 15.42 8.71 24.26
CA LYS A 21 15.04 9.60 25.38
C LYS A 21 13.51 9.70 25.43
N PRO A 22 12.92 10.08 26.57
CA PRO A 22 11.49 10.37 26.62
C PRO A 22 11.09 11.37 25.53
N LEU A 23 9.92 11.15 24.92
CA LEU A 23 9.41 12.01 23.87
C LEU A 23 9.04 13.39 24.46
N LEU A 24 9.47 14.46 23.78
CA LEU A 24 9.17 15.83 24.13
C LEU A 24 8.49 16.53 22.94
N LYS A 25 7.69 17.57 23.20
CA LYS A 25 7.08 18.40 22.13
C LYS A 25 8.12 18.99 21.18
N SER A 26 9.33 19.29 21.68
CA SER A 26 10.45 19.78 20.84
C SER A 26 10.92 18.77 19.79
N HIS A 27 10.64 17.47 19.95
CA HIS A 27 10.98 16.44 18.99
C HIS A 27 9.97 16.34 17.85
N ILE A 28 8.79 16.96 17.98
CA ILE A 28 7.71 16.92 17.00
C ILE A 28 7.92 18.01 15.94
N LYS A 29 7.60 17.70 14.68
CA LYS A 29 7.59 18.68 13.59
C LYS A 29 6.59 19.79 13.89
N SER A 30 6.95 21.04 13.59
CA SER A 30 6.02 22.17 13.70
C SER A 30 4.87 22.08 12.67
N ARG A 31 5.19 21.56 11.48
CA ARG A 31 4.21 21.24 10.43
C ARG A 31 4.16 19.74 10.26
N ILE A 32 3.07 19.13 10.71
CA ILE A 32 2.81 17.70 10.59
C ILE A 32 2.02 17.48 9.30
N VAL A 33 2.56 16.68 8.38
CA VAL A 33 1.97 16.39 7.07
C VAL A 33 2.16 14.90 6.77
N GLY A 34 1.12 14.27 6.23
CA GLY A 34 1.15 12.87 5.79
C GLY A 34 -0.22 12.22 5.91
N HIS A 35 -0.29 10.96 5.51
CA HIS A 35 -1.52 10.18 5.52
C HIS A 35 -1.22 8.82 6.17
N TRP A 36 -1.69 8.68 7.41
CA TRP A 36 -1.50 7.44 8.18
C TRP A 36 -2.46 6.33 7.75
N GLY A 37 -3.70 6.70 7.42
CA GLY A 37 -4.82 5.76 7.29
C GLY A 37 -4.59 4.53 6.44
N THR A 38 -3.89 4.66 5.32
CA THR A 38 -3.59 3.53 4.41
C THR A 38 -2.21 2.91 4.65
N CYS A 39 -1.31 3.59 5.38
CA CYS A 39 0.06 3.11 5.58
C CYS A 39 0.15 1.70 6.19
N PRO A 40 -0.63 1.36 7.25
CA PRO A 40 -0.55 0.04 7.86
C PRO A 40 -0.88 -1.11 6.90
N GLY A 41 -1.87 -0.92 6.02
CA GLY A 41 -2.23 -1.91 5.01
C GLY A 41 -1.17 -2.02 3.91
N ILE A 42 -0.63 -0.89 3.42
CA ILE A 42 0.48 -0.90 2.46
C ILE A 42 1.69 -1.61 3.05
N ASN A 43 2.06 -1.32 4.30
CA ASN A 43 3.17 -1.99 4.98
C ASN A 43 2.96 -3.51 5.09
N TYR A 44 1.73 -3.94 5.36
CA TYR A 44 1.39 -5.35 5.46
C TYR A 44 1.46 -6.05 4.10
N ILE A 45 0.91 -5.43 3.04
CA ILE A 45 0.96 -5.95 1.67
C ILE A 45 2.40 -6.01 1.17
N TYR A 46 3.13 -4.90 1.27
CA TYR A 46 4.49 -4.78 0.75
C TYR A 46 5.45 -5.75 1.45
N GLY A 47 5.40 -5.80 2.79
CA GLY A 47 6.22 -6.71 3.58
C GLY A 47 5.94 -8.18 3.28
N SER A 48 4.67 -8.57 3.12
CA SER A 48 4.28 -9.94 2.74
C SER A 48 4.80 -10.31 1.34
N MET A 49 4.69 -9.39 0.37
CA MET A 49 5.20 -9.61 -0.98
C MET A 49 6.73 -9.72 -1.00
N ASN A 50 7.45 -8.82 -0.30
CA ASN A 50 8.90 -8.88 -0.23
C ASN A 50 9.42 -10.19 0.36
N ALA A 51 8.77 -10.70 1.40
CA ALA A 51 9.12 -12.00 1.97
C ALA A 51 8.97 -13.14 0.94
N ILE A 52 7.96 -13.07 0.09
CA ILE A 52 7.74 -14.05 -0.99
C ILE A 52 8.76 -13.87 -2.11
N ILE A 53 9.07 -12.64 -2.51
CA ILE A 53 10.06 -12.32 -3.54
C ILE A 53 11.43 -12.90 -3.13
N CYS A 54 11.89 -12.59 -1.92
CA CYS A 54 13.17 -13.09 -1.40
C CYS A 54 13.24 -14.62 -1.34
N LYS A 55 12.11 -15.28 -1.00
CA LYS A 55 12.05 -16.75 -0.90
C LYS A 55 12.08 -17.44 -2.27
N ASN A 56 11.51 -16.82 -3.32
CA ASN A 56 11.24 -17.49 -4.59
C ASN A 56 11.97 -16.85 -5.80
N ASP A 57 12.83 -15.84 -5.58
CA ASP A 57 13.55 -15.11 -6.63
C ASP A 57 12.61 -14.63 -7.75
N LEU A 58 11.59 -13.87 -7.39
CA LEU A 58 10.56 -13.41 -8.31
C LEU A 58 10.91 -12.04 -8.90
N ASN A 59 10.59 -11.85 -10.18
CA ASN A 59 10.63 -10.54 -10.81
C ASN A 59 9.28 -9.83 -10.59
N VAL A 60 9.24 -8.89 -9.67
CA VAL A 60 8.00 -8.19 -9.27
C VAL A 60 8.19 -6.69 -9.37
N LEU A 61 7.24 -6.03 -10.01
CA LEU A 61 7.08 -4.58 -10.00
C LEU A 61 5.90 -4.22 -9.07
N SER A 62 6.07 -3.19 -8.24
CA SER A 62 5.02 -2.71 -7.36
C SER A 62 4.41 -1.41 -7.87
N VAL A 63 3.10 -1.40 -8.11
CA VAL A 63 2.33 -0.20 -8.45
C VAL A 63 1.41 0.15 -7.28
N ILE A 64 1.57 1.37 -6.75
CA ILE A 64 0.88 1.83 -5.55
C ILE A 64 -0.16 2.88 -5.92
N GLY A 65 -1.42 2.46 -6.03
CA GLY A 65 -2.55 3.34 -6.33
C GLY A 65 -2.80 4.40 -5.25
N PRO A 66 -2.94 4.02 -3.96
CA PRO A 66 -3.09 4.99 -2.89
C PRO A 66 -1.77 5.72 -2.58
N GLY A 67 -1.29 6.55 -3.51
CA GLY A 67 0.02 7.21 -3.46
C GLY A 67 0.22 8.15 -2.28
N HIS A 68 -0.85 8.59 -1.62
CA HIS A 68 -0.78 9.32 -0.36
C HIS A 68 -0.23 8.46 0.80
N GLY A 69 -0.22 7.14 0.69
CA GLY A 69 0.45 6.22 1.61
C GLY A 69 1.99 6.21 1.48
N TYR A 70 2.57 7.26 0.92
CA TYR A 70 4.00 7.37 0.66
C TYR A 70 4.91 7.14 1.88
N PRO A 71 4.54 7.51 3.13
CA PRO A 71 5.35 7.14 4.29
C PRO A 71 5.61 5.63 4.41
N ALA A 72 4.61 4.79 4.05
CA ALA A 72 4.78 3.34 4.06
C ALA A 72 5.72 2.88 2.93
N VAL A 73 5.58 3.43 1.74
CA VAL A 73 6.47 3.09 0.61
C VAL A 73 7.93 3.42 0.95
N GLN A 74 8.18 4.63 1.45
CA GLN A 74 9.53 5.04 1.88
C GLN A 74 10.08 4.17 3.01
N ALA A 75 9.23 3.79 3.97
CA ALA A 75 9.62 2.91 5.06
C ALA A 75 10.09 1.54 4.55
N ASN A 76 9.37 0.96 3.61
CA ASN A 76 9.73 -0.34 3.02
C ASN A 76 10.99 -0.24 2.17
N LEU A 77 11.10 0.76 1.28
CA LEU A 77 12.31 1.02 0.48
C LEU A 77 13.57 1.24 1.35
N PHE A 78 13.41 1.87 2.52
CA PHE A 78 14.50 2.03 3.46
C PHE A 78 14.89 0.70 4.11
N VAL A 79 13.92 -0.08 4.59
CA VAL A 79 14.18 -1.35 5.30
C VAL A 79 14.79 -2.41 4.38
N GLU A 80 14.38 -2.46 3.12
CA GLU A 80 14.96 -3.37 2.12
C GLU A 80 16.33 -2.89 1.58
N GLY A 81 16.68 -1.61 1.80
CA GLY A 81 17.97 -1.03 1.39
C GLY A 81 17.97 -0.32 0.05
N SER A 82 16.97 -0.53 -0.80
CA SER A 82 16.88 0.05 -2.16
C SER A 82 17.02 1.58 -2.14
N LEU A 83 16.42 2.24 -1.15
CA LEU A 83 16.52 3.70 -1.07
C LEU A 83 17.95 4.19 -0.91
N GLY A 84 18.78 3.44 -0.16
CA GLY A 84 20.19 3.74 0.06
C GLY A 84 21.08 3.45 -1.16
N GLU A 85 20.63 2.60 -2.09
CA GLU A 85 21.32 2.35 -3.36
C GLU A 85 21.14 3.53 -4.34
N PHE A 86 19.95 4.15 -4.31
CA PHE A 86 19.68 5.34 -5.15
C PHE A 86 20.27 6.62 -4.57
N ASP A 87 20.27 6.79 -3.25
CA ASP A 87 20.84 7.97 -2.60
C ASP A 87 21.54 7.58 -1.29
N ASN A 88 22.86 7.78 -1.24
CA ASN A 88 23.71 7.50 -0.08
C ASN A 88 23.26 8.19 1.21
N ASN A 89 22.46 9.25 1.13
CA ASN A 89 21.90 9.92 2.29
C ASN A 89 20.90 9.07 3.07
N TYR A 90 20.38 7.97 2.46
CA TYR A 90 19.35 7.09 3.04
C TYR A 90 19.81 5.64 3.22
N LYS A 91 21.14 5.42 3.39
CA LYS A 91 21.67 4.09 3.74
C LYS A 91 21.10 3.61 5.08
N ILE A 92 21.00 2.27 5.24
CA ILE A 92 20.56 1.64 6.49
C ILE A 92 21.60 1.84 7.59
N ASN A 93 21.56 3.02 8.20
CA ASN A 93 22.33 3.40 9.37
C ASN A 93 21.61 4.54 10.10
N LYS A 94 22.11 4.93 11.29
CA LYS A 94 21.49 5.99 12.10
C LYS A 94 21.29 7.28 11.33
N LYS A 95 22.29 7.73 10.57
CA LYS A 95 22.22 8.97 9.80
C LYS A 95 21.19 8.92 8.68
N GLY A 96 21.17 7.82 7.93
CA GLY A 96 20.18 7.60 6.87
C GLY A 96 18.76 7.53 7.41
N PHE A 97 18.59 6.90 8.57
CA PHE A 97 17.29 6.86 9.25
C PHE A 97 16.84 8.24 9.71
N GLU A 98 17.74 9.03 10.34
CA GLU A 98 17.45 10.41 10.71
C GLU A 98 17.06 11.27 9.48
N ASN A 99 17.80 11.11 8.39
CA ASN A 99 17.52 11.83 7.14
C ASN A 99 16.16 11.46 6.58
N LEU A 100 15.83 10.17 6.49
CA LEU A 100 14.53 9.69 6.01
C LEU A 100 13.38 10.38 6.74
N ILE A 101 13.41 10.35 8.06
CA ILE A 101 12.36 10.93 8.91
C ILE A 101 12.27 12.44 8.78
N LYS A 102 13.42 13.13 8.82
CA LYS A 102 13.47 14.59 8.72
C LYS A 102 13.05 15.10 7.34
N HIS A 103 13.38 14.37 6.27
CA HIS A 103 13.22 14.83 4.91
C HIS A 103 11.83 14.51 4.33
N PHE A 104 11.01 13.72 5.00
CA PHE A 104 9.66 13.45 4.53
C PHE A 104 8.81 14.72 4.53
N SER A 105 8.16 15.00 3.39
CA SER A 105 7.36 16.21 3.16
C SER A 105 8.10 17.52 3.43
N TRP A 106 9.40 17.54 3.14
CA TRP A 106 10.27 18.71 3.30
C TRP A 106 10.62 19.32 1.92
N PRO A 107 10.68 20.65 1.81
CA PRO A 107 11.04 21.31 0.55
C PRO A 107 12.32 20.76 -0.08
N TYR A 108 12.28 20.49 -1.39
CA TYR A 108 13.39 19.95 -2.17
C TYR A 108 13.88 18.56 -1.75
N ARG A 109 13.10 17.85 -0.92
CA ARG A 109 13.37 16.48 -0.48
C ARG A 109 12.21 15.56 -0.91
N PHE A 110 11.72 14.69 -0.03
CA PHE A 110 10.60 13.83 -0.38
C PHE A 110 9.28 14.61 -0.42
N PRO A 111 8.46 14.42 -1.46
CA PRO A 111 7.08 14.90 -1.47
C PRO A 111 6.20 14.11 -0.50
N SER A 112 4.91 14.44 -0.44
CA SER A 112 3.93 13.73 0.40
C SER A 112 3.31 12.51 -0.27
N HIS A 113 3.49 12.34 -1.58
CA HIS A 113 2.88 11.30 -2.41
C HIS A 113 3.94 10.57 -3.24
N VAL A 114 3.65 9.32 -3.60
CA VAL A 114 4.46 8.55 -4.55
C VAL A 114 4.54 9.30 -5.89
N ASN A 115 5.71 9.31 -6.47
CA ASN A 115 5.97 9.95 -7.75
C ASN A 115 7.09 9.21 -8.51
N PRO A 116 7.29 9.47 -9.80
CA PRO A 116 8.27 8.75 -10.63
C PRO A 116 9.74 8.88 -10.20
N LYS A 117 10.08 9.82 -9.29
CA LYS A 117 11.43 9.90 -8.70
C LYS A 117 11.62 8.90 -7.55
N THR A 118 10.55 8.27 -7.08
CA THR A 118 10.63 7.21 -6.08
C THR A 118 11.22 5.96 -6.74
N PRO A 119 12.26 5.33 -6.17
CA PRO A 119 12.82 4.10 -6.72
C PRO A 119 11.77 3.04 -7.00
N GLY A 120 11.77 2.50 -8.24
CA GLY A 120 10.82 1.49 -8.68
C GLY A 120 9.39 1.97 -8.99
N ALA A 121 9.05 3.25 -8.75
CA ALA A 121 7.73 3.76 -9.07
C ALA A 121 7.61 4.13 -10.55
N ILE A 122 6.54 3.67 -11.20
CA ILE A 122 6.20 4.00 -12.60
C ILE A 122 4.89 4.79 -12.69
N LEU A 123 4.24 5.06 -11.55
CA LEU A 123 2.98 5.78 -11.45
C LEU A 123 3.15 7.00 -10.54
N GLU A 124 2.55 8.11 -10.93
CA GLU A 124 2.33 9.26 -10.08
C GLU A 124 1.08 9.01 -9.22
N GLY A 125 1.24 9.03 -7.89
CA GLY A 125 0.21 8.58 -6.95
C GLY A 125 -0.75 9.67 -6.48
N GLY A 126 -0.70 10.88 -7.04
CA GLY A 126 -1.61 11.98 -6.71
C GLY A 126 -2.94 11.90 -7.45
N GLU A 127 -2.94 11.39 -8.68
CA GLU A 127 -4.14 11.11 -9.46
C GLU A 127 -4.60 9.66 -9.26
N LEU A 128 -5.84 9.48 -8.81
CA LEU A 128 -6.41 8.16 -8.57
C LEU A 128 -7.09 7.60 -9.81
N GLY A 129 -7.03 6.27 -9.97
CA GLY A 129 -7.76 5.55 -11.00
C GLY A 129 -6.90 4.93 -12.09
N TYR A 130 -5.60 5.16 -12.11
CA TYR A 130 -4.71 4.71 -13.19
C TYR A 130 -3.79 3.55 -12.78
N SER A 131 -3.77 3.14 -11.52
CA SER A 131 -2.86 2.10 -11.03
C SER A 131 -3.04 0.78 -11.78
N LEU A 132 -4.27 0.36 -12.01
CA LEU A 132 -4.55 -0.91 -12.64
C LEU A 132 -4.21 -0.89 -14.16
N SER A 133 -4.56 0.17 -14.89
CA SER A 133 -4.21 0.30 -16.31
C SER A 133 -2.70 0.39 -16.52
N THR A 134 -1.99 1.15 -15.66
CA THR A 134 -0.52 1.21 -15.66
C THR A 134 0.09 -0.17 -15.41
N SER A 135 -0.48 -0.92 -14.46
CA SER A 135 -0.03 -2.29 -14.16
C SER A 135 -0.21 -3.22 -15.35
N PHE A 136 -1.35 -3.17 -16.04
CA PHE A 136 -1.55 -3.97 -17.25
C PHE A 136 -0.58 -3.56 -18.38
N GLY A 137 -0.34 -2.27 -18.54
CA GLY A 137 0.67 -1.79 -19.53
C GLY A 137 2.07 -2.30 -19.23
N SER A 138 2.47 -2.39 -17.97
CA SER A 138 3.83 -2.78 -17.57
C SER A 138 4.18 -4.25 -17.89
N ILE A 139 3.18 -5.12 -18.01
CA ILE A 139 3.39 -6.57 -18.18
C ILE A 139 3.34 -7.02 -19.65
N LEU A 140 2.96 -6.14 -20.59
CA LEU A 140 2.87 -6.49 -22.00
C LEU A 140 4.24 -6.93 -22.53
N ASP A 141 4.25 -8.02 -23.30
CA ASP A 141 5.45 -8.64 -23.87
C ASP A 141 6.54 -9.03 -22.85
N ASN A 142 6.18 -9.16 -21.57
CA ASN A 142 7.11 -9.52 -20.50
C ASN A 142 6.58 -10.68 -19.63
N PRO A 143 6.60 -11.92 -20.15
CA PRO A 143 5.94 -13.08 -19.50
C PRO A 143 6.53 -13.47 -18.13
N LYS A 144 7.69 -12.94 -17.76
CA LYS A 144 8.31 -13.22 -16.46
C LYS A 144 7.98 -12.17 -15.40
N LEU A 145 7.39 -11.04 -15.79
CA LEU A 145 7.07 -9.97 -14.87
C LEU A 145 5.73 -10.24 -14.17
N ILE A 146 5.72 -10.05 -12.86
CA ILE A 146 4.50 -9.95 -12.07
C ILE A 146 4.39 -8.52 -11.58
N THR A 147 3.28 -7.84 -11.88
CA THR A 147 3.02 -6.52 -11.31
C THR A 147 2.02 -6.64 -10.18
N MET A 148 2.49 -6.41 -8.95
CA MET A 148 1.63 -6.23 -7.79
C MET A 148 1.00 -4.84 -7.86
N CYS A 149 -0.31 -4.78 -7.99
CA CYS A 149 -1.06 -3.53 -8.04
C CYS A 149 -1.85 -3.34 -6.75
N ILE A 150 -1.43 -2.41 -5.89
CA ILE A 150 -2.22 -2.04 -4.71
C ILE A 150 -3.26 -1.00 -5.16
N VAL A 151 -4.53 -1.36 -5.02
CA VAL A 151 -5.68 -0.50 -5.34
C VAL A 151 -6.34 -0.07 -4.05
N GLY A 152 -6.47 1.23 -3.81
CA GLY A 152 -7.28 1.74 -2.70
C GLY A 152 -8.78 1.59 -2.97
N ASP A 153 -9.58 1.32 -1.94
CA ASP A 153 -11.03 1.17 -2.09
C ASP A 153 -11.72 2.46 -2.59
N GLY A 154 -11.23 3.64 -2.18
CA GLY A 154 -11.70 4.90 -2.74
C GLY A 154 -11.25 5.14 -4.18
N GLU A 155 -10.06 4.66 -4.57
CA GLU A 155 -9.59 4.67 -5.95
C GLU A 155 -10.42 3.75 -6.83
N ALA A 156 -10.83 2.59 -6.30
CA ALA A 156 -11.62 1.59 -7.01
C ALA A 156 -12.98 2.13 -7.53
N GLU A 157 -13.49 3.20 -6.92
CA GLU A 157 -14.74 3.86 -7.32
C GLU A 157 -14.57 4.82 -8.52
N THR A 158 -13.35 5.12 -8.94
CA THR A 158 -13.11 6.02 -10.07
C THR A 158 -13.48 5.37 -11.39
N GLY A 159 -13.97 6.15 -12.34
CA GLY A 159 -14.33 5.66 -13.68
C GLY A 159 -13.17 4.97 -14.40
N PRO A 160 -11.96 5.57 -14.46
CA PRO A 160 -10.82 4.94 -15.10
C PRO A 160 -10.46 3.57 -14.50
N LEU A 161 -10.45 3.42 -13.17
CA LEU A 161 -10.12 2.14 -12.55
C LEU A 161 -11.24 1.11 -12.75
N SER A 162 -12.50 1.53 -12.65
CA SER A 162 -13.65 0.64 -12.91
C SER A 162 -13.61 0.07 -14.34
N ALA A 163 -13.21 0.87 -15.33
CA ALA A 163 -13.02 0.41 -16.70
C ALA A 163 -11.79 -0.50 -16.85
N ALA A 164 -10.71 -0.22 -16.12
CA ALA A 164 -9.45 -0.94 -16.24
C ALA A 164 -9.52 -2.42 -15.85
N TRP A 165 -10.50 -2.85 -15.03
CA TRP A 165 -10.72 -4.27 -14.71
C TRP A 165 -10.93 -5.12 -15.97
N GLN A 166 -11.47 -4.54 -17.04
CA GLN A 166 -11.70 -5.27 -18.30
C GLN A 166 -10.40 -5.59 -19.05
N SER A 167 -9.29 -4.92 -18.72
CA SER A 167 -7.99 -5.11 -19.40
C SER A 167 -7.45 -6.54 -19.27
N ILE A 168 -7.86 -7.28 -18.24
CA ILE A 168 -7.51 -8.69 -18.06
C ILE A 168 -7.88 -9.56 -19.28
N LYS A 169 -8.87 -9.16 -20.07
CA LYS A 169 -9.35 -9.89 -21.26
C LYS A 169 -8.40 -9.79 -22.45
N PHE A 170 -7.48 -8.85 -22.43
CA PHE A 170 -6.47 -8.65 -23.48
C PHE A 170 -5.16 -9.36 -23.20
N ILE A 171 -4.96 -9.86 -21.97
CA ILE A 171 -3.70 -10.46 -21.55
C ILE A 171 -3.58 -11.88 -22.09
N ASN A 172 -2.46 -12.14 -22.79
CA ASN A 172 -2.10 -13.48 -23.25
C ASN A 172 -1.13 -14.13 -22.24
N PRO A 173 -1.54 -15.16 -21.49
CA PRO A 173 -0.71 -15.77 -20.45
C PRO A 173 0.65 -16.33 -20.92
N LYS A 174 0.83 -16.58 -22.22
CA LYS A 174 2.09 -17.08 -22.80
C LYS A 174 3.06 -15.96 -23.22
N LYS A 175 2.53 -14.79 -23.52
CA LYS A 175 3.32 -13.68 -24.08
C LYS A 175 3.53 -12.56 -23.08
N ASP A 176 2.52 -12.35 -22.23
CA ASP A 176 2.49 -11.26 -21.26
C ASP A 176 2.80 -11.77 -19.86
N GLY A 177 3.19 -10.85 -18.99
CA GLY A 177 3.31 -11.10 -17.56
C GLY A 177 1.93 -11.24 -16.89
N ALA A 178 1.91 -11.03 -15.58
CA ALA A 178 0.67 -11.10 -14.81
C ALA A 178 0.52 -9.87 -13.90
N VAL A 179 -0.70 -9.37 -13.76
CA VAL A 179 -1.06 -8.41 -12.72
C VAL A 179 -1.70 -9.17 -11.57
N LEU A 180 -1.22 -8.93 -10.35
CA LEU A 180 -1.86 -9.34 -9.12
C LEU A 180 -2.48 -8.10 -8.45
N PRO A 181 -3.77 -7.81 -8.66
CA PRO A 181 -4.42 -6.72 -7.97
C PRO A 181 -4.67 -7.10 -6.51
N ILE A 182 -4.38 -6.17 -5.61
CA ILE A 182 -4.70 -6.27 -4.18
C ILE A 182 -5.52 -5.04 -3.82
N VAL A 183 -6.83 -5.21 -3.67
CA VAL A 183 -7.73 -4.14 -3.26
C VAL A 183 -7.66 -3.99 -1.75
N HIS A 184 -7.12 -2.88 -1.28
CA HIS A 184 -7.05 -2.56 0.14
C HIS A 184 -8.34 -1.84 0.57
N ILE A 185 -9.24 -2.60 1.16
CA ILE A 185 -10.55 -2.12 1.63
C ILE A 185 -10.39 -1.69 3.09
N ASN A 186 -10.06 -0.42 3.32
CA ASN A 186 -9.93 0.14 4.66
C ASN A 186 -11.19 0.88 5.14
N GLY A 187 -12.19 0.99 4.31
CA GLY A 187 -13.54 1.40 4.67
C GLY A 187 -13.86 2.86 4.42
N TYR A 188 -12.89 3.75 4.29
CA TYR A 188 -13.15 5.19 4.23
C TYR A 188 -12.31 5.93 3.18
N LYS A 189 -12.93 6.90 2.53
CA LYS A 189 -12.28 8.00 1.80
C LYS A 189 -11.81 9.09 2.78
N ILE A 190 -11.67 10.32 2.31
CA ILE A 190 -11.26 11.47 3.13
C ILE A 190 -12.30 11.75 4.24
N SER A 191 -13.60 11.65 3.93
CA SER A 191 -14.69 11.99 4.84
C SER A 191 -15.86 11.01 4.85
N ASN A 192 -15.94 10.09 3.89
CA ASN A 192 -17.07 9.19 3.69
C ASN A 192 -16.63 7.73 3.61
N PRO A 193 -17.50 6.77 3.95
CA PRO A 193 -17.31 5.36 3.64
C PRO A 193 -17.11 5.13 2.13
N THR A 194 -16.47 4.01 1.78
CA THR A 194 -16.31 3.58 0.40
C THR A 194 -17.43 2.63 -0.02
N LEU A 195 -17.69 2.51 -1.33
CA LEU A 195 -18.68 1.57 -1.85
C LEU A 195 -18.31 0.13 -1.48
N PHE A 196 -17.06 -0.25 -1.67
CA PHE A 196 -16.62 -1.62 -1.36
C PHE A 196 -16.71 -1.95 0.13
N SER A 197 -16.59 -0.96 1.03
CA SER A 197 -16.79 -1.20 2.46
C SER A 197 -18.25 -1.50 2.83
N SER A 198 -19.20 -1.01 2.04
CA SER A 198 -20.63 -1.26 2.25
C SER A 198 -21.09 -2.62 1.70
N MET A 199 -20.28 -3.26 0.86
CA MET A 199 -20.59 -4.57 0.29
C MET A 199 -20.25 -5.69 1.28
N SER A 200 -21.11 -6.70 1.34
CA SER A 200 -20.79 -7.97 1.99
C SER A 200 -19.69 -8.72 1.22
N ASN A 201 -19.10 -9.73 1.85
CA ASN A 201 -18.11 -10.56 1.19
C ASN A 201 -18.68 -11.31 -0.02
N ASP A 202 -19.92 -11.70 0.03
CA ASP A 202 -20.58 -12.38 -1.10
C ASP A 202 -20.87 -11.42 -2.26
N GLU A 203 -21.26 -10.17 -1.98
CA GLU A 203 -21.40 -9.13 -3.01
C GLU A 203 -20.05 -8.83 -3.68
N LEU A 204 -18.97 -8.69 -2.91
CA LEU A 204 -17.62 -8.49 -3.46
C LEU A 204 -17.18 -9.68 -4.32
N LYS A 205 -17.39 -10.92 -3.86
CA LYS A 205 -17.09 -12.12 -4.65
C LYS A 205 -17.87 -12.13 -5.96
N ASN A 206 -19.17 -11.84 -5.92
CA ASN A 206 -20.01 -11.80 -7.11
C ASN A 206 -19.57 -10.70 -8.08
N TYR A 207 -19.25 -9.52 -7.57
CA TYR A 207 -18.76 -8.39 -8.35
C TYR A 207 -17.48 -8.73 -9.12
N PHE A 208 -16.45 -9.23 -8.44
CA PHE A 208 -15.18 -9.57 -9.09
C PHE A 208 -15.27 -10.83 -9.97
N SER A 209 -16.09 -11.80 -9.59
CA SER A 209 -16.37 -12.98 -10.44
C SER A 209 -17.07 -12.60 -11.73
N GLY A 210 -17.97 -11.60 -11.70
CA GLY A 210 -18.63 -11.05 -12.89
C GLY A 210 -17.65 -10.32 -13.83
N LEU A 211 -16.59 -9.75 -13.29
CA LEU A 211 -15.48 -9.16 -14.04
C LEU A 211 -14.47 -10.20 -14.54
N HIS A 212 -14.72 -11.48 -14.28
CA HIS A 212 -13.88 -12.62 -14.67
C HIS A 212 -12.59 -12.78 -13.85
N TYR A 213 -12.64 -12.40 -12.57
CA TYR A 213 -11.58 -12.68 -11.59
C TYR A 213 -11.97 -13.82 -10.65
N ASP A 214 -10.98 -14.36 -9.95
CA ASP A 214 -11.13 -15.29 -8.83
C ASP A 214 -10.80 -14.55 -7.54
N PRO A 215 -11.79 -14.04 -6.78
CA PRO A 215 -11.57 -13.20 -5.63
C PRO A 215 -11.19 -14.01 -4.38
N ILE A 216 -10.09 -13.62 -3.74
CA ILE A 216 -9.59 -14.15 -2.48
C ILE A 216 -9.76 -13.08 -1.42
N ILE A 217 -10.66 -13.30 -0.45
CA ILE A 217 -10.88 -12.35 0.64
C ILE A 217 -9.95 -12.67 1.81
N VAL A 218 -9.33 -11.62 2.34
CA VAL A 218 -8.43 -11.68 3.51
C VAL A 218 -8.90 -10.64 4.53
N GLU A 219 -9.28 -11.11 5.72
CA GLU A 219 -9.77 -10.27 6.84
C GLU A 219 -8.98 -10.63 8.10
N PRO A 220 -7.73 -10.16 8.23
CA PRO A 220 -6.92 -10.50 9.39
C PRO A 220 -7.37 -9.71 10.63
N GLU A 221 -7.47 -10.39 11.77
CA GLU A 221 -7.67 -9.72 13.06
C GLU A 221 -6.41 -8.98 13.49
N GLU A 222 -5.25 -9.55 13.18
CA GLU A 222 -3.93 -8.97 13.39
C GLU A 222 -3.02 -9.20 12.17
N LYS A 223 -1.86 -8.55 12.12
CA LYS A 223 -0.86 -8.73 11.04
C LYS A 223 -0.14 -10.07 11.22
N ASP A 224 -0.79 -11.13 10.80
CA ASP A 224 -0.34 -12.52 10.80
C ASP A 224 0.12 -12.99 9.40
N GLU A 225 0.19 -14.30 9.18
CA GLU A 225 0.60 -14.88 7.90
C GLU A 225 -0.55 -15.04 6.89
N SER A 226 -1.77 -14.64 7.21
CA SER A 226 -2.95 -14.86 6.35
C SER A 226 -2.78 -14.21 4.97
N LEU A 227 -2.32 -12.96 4.93
CA LEU A 227 -2.06 -12.28 3.66
C LEU A 227 -0.86 -12.87 2.90
N PHE A 228 0.21 -13.25 3.60
CA PHE A 228 1.34 -13.94 2.97
C PHE A 228 0.88 -15.23 2.28
N ASN A 229 0.08 -16.04 2.95
CA ASN A 229 -0.47 -17.28 2.40
C ASN A 229 -1.40 -17.03 1.22
N ALA A 230 -2.26 -16.02 1.29
CA ALA A 230 -3.16 -15.63 0.21
C ALA A 230 -2.39 -15.16 -1.04
N ILE A 231 -1.36 -14.30 -0.87
CA ILE A 231 -0.49 -13.87 -1.97
C ILE A 231 0.23 -15.06 -2.58
N ASN A 232 0.79 -15.95 -1.77
CA ASN A 232 1.50 -17.13 -2.26
C ASN A 232 0.55 -18.05 -3.06
N SER A 233 -0.67 -18.27 -2.60
CA SER A 233 -1.69 -19.03 -3.32
C SER A 233 -2.06 -18.39 -4.67
N ALA A 234 -2.23 -17.07 -4.69
CA ALA A 234 -2.50 -16.33 -5.92
C ALA A 234 -1.34 -16.44 -6.94
N LEU A 235 -0.10 -16.38 -6.47
CA LEU A 235 1.08 -16.53 -7.33
C LEU A 235 1.21 -17.96 -7.89
N ILE A 236 0.84 -18.97 -7.12
CA ILE A 236 0.76 -20.36 -7.60
C ILE A 236 -0.30 -20.47 -8.70
N GLN A 237 -1.47 -19.88 -8.49
CA GLN A 237 -2.55 -19.84 -9.49
C GLN A 237 -2.09 -19.12 -10.78
N ILE A 238 -1.43 -17.98 -10.70
CA ILE A 238 -0.86 -17.25 -11.84
C ILE A 238 0.10 -18.15 -12.62
N LYS A 239 1.05 -18.79 -11.94
CA LYS A 239 1.99 -19.71 -12.59
C LYS A 239 1.29 -20.91 -13.27
N GLN A 240 0.24 -21.42 -12.64
CA GLN A 240 -0.56 -22.50 -13.24
C GLN A 240 -1.28 -22.04 -14.48
N ILE A 241 -1.92 -20.87 -14.48
CA ILE A 241 -2.56 -20.25 -15.64
C ILE A 241 -1.55 -20.13 -16.78
N GLN A 242 -0.38 -19.52 -16.53
CA GLN A 242 0.66 -19.34 -17.55
C GLN A 242 1.16 -20.66 -18.11
N LYS A 243 1.28 -21.70 -17.28
CA LYS A 243 1.75 -23.03 -17.67
C LYS A 243 0.74 -23.77 -18.52
N THR A 244 -0.54 -23.77 -18.15
CA THR A 244 -1.58 -24.61 -18.78
C THR A 244 -2.36 -23.94 -19.89
N TYR A 245 -2.21 -22.64 -20.07
CA TYR A 245 -2.96 -21.89 -21.08
C TYR A 245 -2.82 -22.45 -22.48
N SER A 246 -3.95 -22.57 -23.17
CA SER A 246 -4.05 -22.84 -24.60
C SER A 246 -4.84 -21.74 -25.30
N ASP A 247 -4.57 -21.52 -26.58
CA ASP A 247 -5.25 -20.46 -27.34
C ASP A 247 -6.76 -20.66 -27.31
N GLY A 248 -7.48 -19.62 -26.93
CA GLY A 248 -8.92 -19.64 -26.75
C GLY A 248 -9.40 -19.84 -25.31
N ASP A 249 -8.51 -20.24 -24.39
CA ASP A 249 -8.82 -20.31 -22.96
C ASP A 249 -9.17 -18.92 -22.41
N LYS A 250 -10.03 -18.91 -21.40
CA LYS A 250 -10.40 -17.70 -20.65
C LYS A 250 -10.19 -17.94 -19.15
N PRO A 251 -8.94 -17.93 -18.68
CA PRO A 251 -8.67 -18.19 -17.27
C PRO A 251 -9.22 -17.08 -16.39
N LYS A 252 -9.65 -17.43 -15.17
CA LYS A 252 -9.93 -16.46 -14.12
C LYS A 252 -8.65 -16.17 -13.37
N TRP A 253 -8.24 -14.91 -13.36
CA TRP A 253 -7.05 -14.46 -12.66
C TRP A 253 -7.37 -14.11 -11.20
N PRO A 254 -6.44 -14.34 -10.26
CA PRO A 254 -6.69 -14.01 -8.87
C PRO A 254 -6.76 -12.49 -8.66
N VAL A 255 -7.61 -12.08 -7.72
CA VAL A 255 -7.63 -10.75 -7.13
C VAL A 255 -7.75 -10.89 -5.61
N LEU A 256 -6.91 -10.20 -4.85
CA LEU A 256 -7.00 -10.20 -3.40
C LEU A 256 -7.83 -9.01 -2.93
N LEU A 257 -8.72 -9.27 -1.98
CA LEU A 257 -9.57 -8.27 -1.34
C LEU A 257 -9.19 -8.24 0.14
N LEU A 258 -8.30 -7.32 0.50
CA LEU A 258 -7.80 -7.18 1.87
C LEU A 258 -8.66 -6.17 2.64
N ARG A 259 -9.39 -6.63 3.64
CA ARG A 259 -10.14 -5.79 4.57
C ARG A 259 -9.33 -5.52 5.83
N THR A 260 -9.14 -4.26 6.18
CA THR A 260 -8.49 -3.84 7.43
C THR A 260 -9.15 -2.58 7.97
N PRO A 261 -9.05 -2.30 9.27
CA PRO A 261 -9.46 -0.99 9.78
C PRO A 261 -8.58 0.12 9.18
N LYS A 262 -9.17 1.26 8.84
CA LYS A 262 -8.38 2.44 8.43
C LYS A 262 -7.52 2.93 9.59
N GLY A 263 -6.22 3.12 9.32
CA GLY A 263 -5.27 3.52 10.37
C GLY A 263 -4.93 2.41 11.35
N TRP A 264 -5.04 1.16 10.95
CA TRP A 264 -4.88 -0.08 11.72
C TRP A 264 -3.60 -0.11 12.57
N GLY A 265 -3.78 -0.30 13.88
CA GLY A 265 -2.69 -0.31 14.87
C GLY A 265 -2.25 1.09 15.31
N GLY A 266 -2.98 2.15 14.92
CA GLY A 266 -2.81 3.50 15.41
C GLY A 266 -3.67 3.78 16.65
N ILE A 267 -3.89 5.07 16.91
CA ILE A 267 -4.74 5.51 18.02
C ILE A 267 -6.20 5.08 17.79
N LYS A 268 -6.78 4.41 18.80
CA LYS A 268 -8.15 3.87 18.70
C LYS A 268 -9.19 4.98 18.77
N GLU A 269 -9.06 5.89 19.73
CA GLU A 269 -9.98 6.99 19.95
C GLU A 269 -9.28 8.22 20.55
N LEU A 270 -9.87 9.38 20.35
CA LEU A 270 -9.51 10.63 21.03
C LEU A 270 -10.78 11.29 21.56
N ASN A 271 -10.84 11.58 22.86
CA ASN A 271 -12.01 12.16 23.51
C ASN A 271 -13.31 11.33 23.30
N LYS A 272 -13.21 10.01 23.36
CA LYS A 272 -14.32 9.07 23.08
C LYS A 272 -14.84 9.13 21.64
N ILE A 273 -14.09 9.73 20.73
CA ILE A 273 -14.42 9.75 19.32
C ILE A 273 -13.48 8.79 18.59
N PRO A 274 -14.02 7.80 17.86
CA PRO A 274 -13.21 6.86 17.11
C PRO A 274 -12.25 7.56 16.14
N VAL A 275 -11.00 7.12 16.11
CA VAL A 275 -9.96 7.55 15.17
C VAL A 275 -9.62 6.40 14.25
N GLU A 276 -9.11 5.28 14.76
CA GLU A 276 -8.97 4.07 13.97
C GLU A 276 -10.33 3.61 13.44
N ASN A 277 -10.35 3.02 12.28
CA ASN A 277 -11.56 2.57 11.59
C ASN A 277 -12.58 3.70 11.36
N SER A 278 -12.06 4.89 11.09
CA SER A 278 -12.88 6.06 10.75
C SER A 278 -12.14 6.95 9.73
N TYR A 279 -12.88 7.88 9.12
CA TYR A 279 -12.30 8.87 8.22
C TYR A 279 -11.23 9.75 8.88
N LYS A 280 -11.24 9.89 10.21
CA LYS A 280 -10.26 10.70 10.97
C LYS A 280 -8.84 10.16 10.86
N SER A 281 -8.68 8.87 10.59
CA SER A 281 -7.36 8.28 10.33
C SER A 281 -6.81 8.60 8.95
N HIS A 282 -7.58 9.21 8.04
CA HIS A 282 -7.15 9.40 6.65
C HIS A 282 -5.81 10.13 6.53
N GLY A 283 -5.70 11.29 7.16
CA GLY A 283 -4.49 12.10 7.17
C GLY A 283 -3.66 11.93 8.43
N VAL A 284 -3.47 13.03 9.15
CA VAL A 284 -2.82 13.09 10.46
C VAL A 284 -3.87 12.82 11.54
N PRO A 285 -3.84 11.66 12.22
CA PRO A 285 -4.90 11.28 13.15
C PRO A 285 -5.07 12.22 14.34
N ILE A 286 -3.94 12.75 14.84
CA ILE A 286 -3.87 13.70 15.96
C ILE A 286 -2.80 14.75 15.67
N ASN A 287 -2.88 15.91 16.30
CA ASN A 287 -1.82 16.92 16.23
C ASN A 287 -1.27 17.23 17.62
N PRO A 288 -0.13 16.61 18.02
CA PRO A 288 0.49 16.81 19.33
C PRO A 288 0.82 18.26 19.67
N ASN A 289 0.84 19.17 18.69
CA ASN A 289 1.05 20.59 18.91
C ASN A 289 -0.18 21.34 19.42
N ASN A 290 -1.39 20.77 19.21
CA ASN A 290 -2.64 21.44 19.60
C ASN A 290 -2.87 21.42 21.11
N SER A 291 -2.60 20.29 21.78
CA SER A 291 -2.89 20.15 23.21
C SER A 291 -1.96 19.12 23.87
N SER A 292 -1.91 19.18 25.21
CA SER A 292 -1.19 18.15 25.99
C SER A 292 -1.87 16.80 25.90
N GLN A 293 -3.18 16.77 25.72
CA GLN A 293 -3.93 15.53 25.56
C GLN A 293 -3.58 14.82 24.25
N GLU A 294 -3.55 15.54 23.13
CA GLU A 294 -3.13 14.99 21.84
C GLU A 294 -1.64 14.59 21.83
N PHE A 295 -0.80 15.25 22.64
CA PHE A 295 0.58 14.84 22.79
C PHE A 295 0.74 13.54 23.59
N ASN A 296 -0.12 13.28 24.57
CA ASN A 296 -0.06 12.10 25.44
C ASN A 296 -0.83 10.89 24.89
N ALA A 297 -1.66 11.09 23.86
CA ALA A 297 -2.39 10.04 23.18
C ALA A 297 -1.51 9.23 22.24
#